data_210a4520f93bb02be38ec1110d262a63
#
_entry.id   210a4520f93bb02be38ec1110d262a63
#
_cell.length_a   1.000
_cell.length_b   1.000
_cell.length_c   1.000
_cell.angle_alpha   90.00
_cell.angle_beta   90.00
_cell.angle_gamma   90.00
#
_symmetry.space_group_name_H-M   'P 1'
#
loop_
_entity.id
_entity.type
_entity.pdbx_description
1 polymer ?
#
loop_
_entity_poly.entity_id
_entity_poly.type
_entity_poly.pdbx_seq_one_letter_code
_entity_poly.pdbx_strand_id
1 'polypeptide(L)'
;MNKQPTRYHPALVALHWLLALVLVFALGMGTFSLKELSNASPDKIGALRGHMIVGFLIGSLMLVRLLTRVRTALPAPTTAGSALLDKLGHGVHIGLYLAVFAMAASGVATAIQAGLPQIAFFGSGAPLPESFAHLLPRAVHGWMAKLIAALVALHVIGALYHQFGRKDRLMSRMWFGPR
;
A
#
# COMPACT_ATOMS: atom_id res chain seq x y z
N MET A 1 -37.50 -1.91 0.96
CA MET A 1 -36.37 -2.71 1.45
C MET A 1 -35.15 -2.40 0.59
N ASN A 2 -34.16 -1.68 1.13
CA ASN A 2 -32.90 -1.45 0.40
C ASN A 2 -32.15 -2.77 0.26
N LYS A 3 -32.09 -3.33 -0.95
CA LYS A 3 -31.31 -4.55 -1.22
C LYS A 3 -29.82 -4.22 -1.00
N GLN A 4 -29.13 -5.04 -0.22
CA GLN A 4 -27.68 -4.92 -0.08
C GLN A 4 -27.01 -5.11 -1.44
N PRO A 5 -25.96 -4.29 -1.77
CA PRO A 5 -25.28 -4.43 -3.05
C PRO A 5 -24.57 -5.78 -3.15
N THR A 6 -24.49 -6.34 -4.36
CA THR A 6 -23.76 -7.58 -4.61
C THR A 6 -22.27 -7.36 -4.84
N ARG A 7 -21.86 -6.13 -5.19
CA ARG A 7 -20.47 -5.72 -5.48
C ARG A 7 -20.09 -4.45 -4.74
N TYR A 8 -18.80 -4.22 -4.57
CA TYR A 8 -18.28 -2.97 -4.03
C TYR A 8 -18.58 -1.79 -4.96
N HIS A 9 -18.57 -0.58 -4.39
CA HIS A 9 -18.74 0.65 -5.16
C HIS A 9 -17.64 0.76 -6.24
N PRO A 10 -17.94 1.18 -7.49
CA PRO A 10 -16.95 1.25 -8.58
C PRO A 10 -15.70 2.03 -8.21
N ALA A 11 -15.83 3.12 -7.46
CA ALA A 11 -14.67 3.87 -6.96
C ALA A 11 -13.78 3.04 -6.03
N LEU A 12 -14.37 2.18 -5.15
CA LEU A 12 -13.57 1.27 -4.31
C LEU A 12 -12.84 0.22 -5.13
N VAL A 13 -13.46 -0.27 -6.21
CA VAL A 13 -12.86 -1.22 -7.14
C VAL A 13 -11.68 -0.56 -7.86
N ALA A 14 -11.90 0.63 -8.44
CA ALA A 14 -10.85 1.38 -9.15
C ALA A 14 -9.67 1.72 -8.22
N LEU A 15 -9.95 2.27 -7.03
CA LEU A 15 -8.93 2.59 -6.03
C LEU A 15 -8.17 1.34 -5.54
N HIS A 16 -8.83 0.18 -5.45
CA HIS A 16 -8.17 -1.04 -5.05
C HIS A 16 -7.12 -1.49 -6.08
N TRP A 17 -7.51 -1.58 -7.34
CA TRP A 17 -6.60 -2.04 -8.39
C TRP A 17 -5.48 -1.04 -8.67
N LEU A 18 -5.79 0.26 -8.65
CA LEU A 18 -4.78 1.30 -8.78
C LEU A 18 -3.76 1.23 -7.63
N LEU A 19 -4.24 1.15 -6.37
CA LEU A 19 -3.36 0.99 -5.21
C LEU A 19 -2.53 -0.29 -5.27
N ALA A 20 -3.12 -1.42 -5.67
CA ALA A 20 -2.39 -2.67 -5.81
C ALA A 20 -1.23 -2.52 -6.81
N LEU A 21 -1.49 -1.94 -7.98
CA LEU A 21 -0.47 -1.71 -9.01
C LEU A 21 0.64 -0.79 -8.51
N VAL A 22 0.28 0.38 -7.98
CA VAL A 22 1.24 1.41 -7.56
C VAL A 22 2.03 0.95 -6.34
N LEU A 23 1.40 0.19 -5.41
CA LEU A 23 2.08 -0.36 -4.24
C LEU A 23 3.13 -1.42 -4.62
N VAL A 24 2.79 -2.35 -5.52
CA VAL A 24 3.74 -3.35 -6.02
C VAL A 24 4.91 -2.68 -6.73
N PHE A 25 4.63 -1.67 -7.56
CA PHE A 25 5.67 -0.87 -8.22
C PHE A 25 6.58 -0.18 -7.19
N ALA A 26 6.02 0.47 -6.16
CA ALA A 26 6.79 1.16 -5.14
C ALA A 26 7.67 0.22 -4.30
N LEU A 27 7.15 -0.96 -3.94
CA LEU A 27 7.92 -2.00 -3.25
C LEU A 27 9.08 -2.50 -4.12
N GLY A 28 8.83 -2.74 -5.41
CA GLY A 28 9.85 -3.14 -6.36
C GLY A 28 10.92 -2.05 -6.53
N MET A 29 10.53 -0.80 -6.74
CA MET A 29 11.45 0.33 -6.87
C MET A 29 12.30 0.52 -5.60
N GLY A 30 11.70 0.41 -4.41
CA GLY A 30 12.43 0.52 -3.15
C GLY A 30 13.44 -0.59 -2.93
N THR A 31 13.10 -1.82 -3.35
CA THR A 31 13.91 -3.03 -3.11
C THR A 31 15.01 -3.22 -4.15
N PHE A 32 14.69 -3.03 -5.44
CA PHE A 32 15.57 -3.39 -6.55
C PHE A 32 16.29 -2.18 -7.17
N SER A 33 15.81 -0.94 -6.94
CA SER A 33 16.45 0.25 -7.49
C SER A 33 17.10 1.09 -6.39
N LEU A 34 16.30 1.60 -5.45
CA LEU A 34 16.80 2.53 -4.43
C LEU A 34 17.83 1.90 -3.48
N LYS A 35 17.66 0.63 -3.13
CA LYS A 35 18.59 -0.05 -2.23
C LYS A 35 19.96 -0.26 -2.88
N GLU A 36 19.99 -0.52 -4.19
CA GLU A 36 21.22 -0.82 -4.92
C GLU A 36 22.01 0.43 -5.34
N LEU A 37 21.34 1.58 -5.45
CA LEU A 37 22.01 2.84 -5.78
C LEU A 37 22.76 3.40 -4.56
N SER A 38 24.07 3.70 -4.75
CA SER A 38 24.85 4.45 -3.76
C SER A 38 24.30 5.86 -3.58
N ASN A 39 24.39 6.42 -2.38
CA ASN A 39 24.01 7.81 -2.11
C ASN A 39 24.94 8.82 -2.82
N ALA A 40 26.12 8.41 -3.26
CA ALA A 40 27.01 9.19 -4.10
C ALA A 40 26.64 9.18 -5.59
N SER A 41 25.70 8.30 -6.01
CA SER A 41 25.29 8.23 -7.41
C SER A 41 24.46 9.43 -7.82
N PRO A 42 24.72 10.04 -9.00
CA PRO A 42 23.90 11.12 -9.55
C PRO A 42 22.43 10.73 -9.71
N ASP A 43 22.16 9.47 -10.03
CA ASP A 43 20.81 8.95 -10.29
C ASP A 43 19.98 8.80 -8.99
N LYS A 44 20.63 8.74 -7.83
CA LYS A 44 19.98 8.50 -6.55
C LYS A 44 18.94 9.57 -6.22
N ILE A 45 19.23 10.82 -6.48
CA ILE A 45 18.31 11.94 -6.20
C ILE A 45 17.04 11.81 -7.04
N GLY A 46 17.18 11.49 -8.32
CA GLY A 46 16.05 11.26 -9.22
C GLY A 46 15.17 10.08 -8.77
N ALA A 47 15.80 8.97 -8.40
CA ALA A 47 15.11 7.79 -7.89
C ALA A 47 14.39 8.07 -6.55
N LEU A 48 15.02 8.80 -5.61
CA LEU A 48 14.40 9.23 -4.36
C LEU A 48 13.20 10.15 -4.61
N ARG A 49 13.33 11.12 -5.52
CA ARG A 49 12.23 12.01 -5.91
C ARG A 49 11.03 11.22 -6.41
N GLY A 50 11.25 10.31 -7.35
CA GLY A 50 10.19 9.43 -7.87
C GLY A 50 9.53 8.59 -6.77
N HIS A 51 10.33 7.99 -5.88
CA HIS A 51 9.83 7.21 -4.76
C HIS A 51 8.99 8.04 -3.78
N MET A 52 9.42 9.25 -3.46
CA MET A 52 8.68 10.16 -2.57
C MET A 52 7.34 10.57 -3.18
N ILE A 53 7.29 10.89 -4.49
CA ILE A 53 6.05 11.21 -5.22
C ILE A 53 5.08 10.02 -5.16
N VAL A 54 5.56 8.82 -5.51
CA VAL A 54 4.75 7.60 -5.51
C VAL A 54 4.28 7.24 -4.10
N GLY A 55 5.14 7.39 -3.08
CA GLY A 55 4.78 7.15 -1.69
C GLY A 55 3.69 8.11 -1.19
N PHE A 56 3.78 9.39 -1.53
CA PHE A 56 2.75 10.38 -1.21
C PHE A 56 1.42 10.06 -1.93
N LEU A 57 1.49 9.67 -3.21
CA LEU A 57 0.32 9.24 -3.97
C LEU A 57 -0.37 8.04 -3.33
N ILE A 58 0.39 7.01 -2.91
CA ILE A 58 -0.16 5.83 -2.22
C ILE A 58 -0.88 6.24 -0.93
N GLY A 59 -0.26 7.07 -0.08
CA GLY A 59 -0.87 7.55 1.16
C GLY A 59 -2.18 8.30 0.91
N SER A 60 -2.19 9.19 -0.08
CA SER A 60 -3.36 9.97 -0.49
C SER A 60 -4.49 9.08 -1.05
N LEU A 61 -4.17 8.17 -1.95
CA LEU A 61 -5.14 7.22 -2.52
C LEU A 61 -5.70 6.28 -1.45
N MET A 62 -4.88 5.85 -0.48
CA MET A 62 -5.34 5.02 0.63
C MET A 62 -6.32 5.77 1.53
N LEU A 63 -6.07 7.06 1.79
CA LEU A 63 -7.01 7.91 2.53
C LEU A 63 -8.34 8.05 1.78
N VAL A 64 -8.30 8.37 0.49
CA VAL A 64 -9.49 8.46 -0.36
C VAL A 64 -10.26 7.13 -0.36
N ARG A 65 -9.54 6.00 -0.45
CA ARG A 65 -10.14 4.67 -0.38
C ARG A 65 -10.81 4.40 0.96
N LEU A 66 -10.19 4.78 2.08
CA LEU A 66 -10.78 4.65 3.41
C LEU A 66 -12.06 5.49 3.53
N LEU A 67 -12.02 6.76 3.12
CA LEU A 67 -13.17 7.67 3.14
C LEU A 67 -14.31 7.15 2.25
N THR A 68 -13.99 6.64 1.06
CA THR A 68 -14.99 6.03 0.18
C THR A 68 -15.60 4.78 0.81
N ARG A 69 -14.80 3.94 1.47
CA ARG A 69 -15.28 2.73 2.14
C ARG A 69 -16.28 3.02 3.25
N VAL A 70 -16.03 4.05 4.07
CA VAL A 70 -16.94 4.39 5.19
C VAL A 70 -18.20 5.11 4.72
N ARG A 71 -18.20 5.67 3.51
CA ARG A 71 -19.35 6.40 2.94
C ARG A 71 -20.20 5.59 1.97
N THR A 72 -19.80 4.38 1.63
CA THR A 72 -20.52 3.56 0.64
C THR A 72 -21.05 2.26 1.25
N ALA A 73 -22.22 1.81 0.79
CA ALA A 73 -22.77 0.52 1.18
C ALA A 73 -21.87 -0.62 0.68
N LEU A 74 -21.59 -1.55 1.58
CA LEU A 74 -20.72 -2.69 1.33
C LEU A 74 -21.56 -3.96 1.07
N PRO A 75 -21.08 -4.91 0.25
CA PRO A 75 -21.67 -6.22 0.10
C PRO A 75 -21.73 -6.99 1.44
N ALA A 76 -22.65 -7.93 1.55
CA ALA A 76 -22.69 -8.82 2.71
C ALA A 76 -21.35 -9.54 2.91
N PRO A 77 -20.93 -9.76 4.18
CA PRO A 77 -19.72 -10.54 4.47
C PRO A 77 -19.78 -11.94 3.83
N THR A 78 -18.64 -12.43 3.38
CA THR A 78 -18.47 -13.85 2.99
C THR A 78 -17.74 -14.58 4.11
N THR A 79 -17.99 -15.88 4.23
CA THR A 79 -17.24 -16.73 5.15
C THR A 79 -16.22 -17.58 4.40
N ALA A 80 -15.02 -17.69 4.95
CA ALA A 80 -13.99 -18.62 4.47
C ALA A 80 -14.22 -20.08 4.94
N GLY A 81 -15.32 -20.33 5.66
CA GLY A 81 -15.70 -21.67 6.15
C GLY A 81 -15.29 -21.96 7.58
N SER A 82 -14.55 -21.08 8.25
CA SER A 82 -14.28 -21.15 9.68
C SER A 82 -14.12 -19.77 10.30
N ALA A 83 -14.51 -19.63 11.55
CA ALA A 83 -14.37 -18.37 12.28
C ALA A 83 -12.92 -17.88 12.39
N LEU A 84 -11.96 -18.80 12.41
CA LEU A 84 -10.53 -18.46 12.45
C LEU A 84 -10.08 -17.81 11.13
N LEU A 85 -10.43 -18.40 9.99
CA LEU A 85 -10.10 -17.86 8.66
C LEU A 85 -10.82 -16.52 8.40
N ASP A 86 -12.05 -16.38 8.87
CA ASP A 86 -12.81 -15.13 8.76
C ASP A 86 -12.13 -14.00 9.56
N LYS A 87 -11.67 -14.29 10.81
CA LYS A 87 -10.91 -13.35 11.63
C LYS A 87 -9.56 -13.02 11.00
N LEU A 88 -8.87 -14.00 10.45
CA LEU A 88 -7.58 -13.80 9.76
C LEU A 88 -7.75 -12.88 8.55
N GLY A 89 -8.73 -13.14 7.69
CA GLY A 89 -9.03 -12.31 6.52
C GLY A 89 -9.36 -10.86 6.92
N HIS A 90 -10.17 -10.68 7.97
CA HIS A 90 -10.47 -9.37 8.50
C HIS A 90 -9.22 -8.66 9.06
N GLY A 91 -8.40 -9.38 9.82
CA GLY A 91 -7.15 -8.88 10.38
C GLY A 91 -6.14 -8.46 9.30
N VAL A 92 -6.02 -9.24 8.21
CA VAL A 92 -5.17 -8.89 7.06
C VAL A 92 -5.62 -7.58 6.42
N HIS A 93 -6.92 -7.34 6.24
CA HIS A 93 -7.41 -6.08 5.69
C HIS A 93 -7.12 -4.89 6.60
N ILE A 94 -7.36 -5.00 7.91
CA ILE A 94 -7.01 -3.95 8.87
C ILE A 94 -5.49 -3.72 8.88
N GLY A 95 -4.72 -4.81 8.94
CA GLY A 95 -3.26 -4.77 8.91
C GLY A 95 -2.71 -4.05 7.69
N LEU A 96 -3.28 -4.28 6.50
CA LEU A 96 -2.88 -3.56 5.27
C LEU A 96 -3.14 -2.05 5.38
N TYR A 97 -4.28 -1.61 5.90
CA TYR A 97 -4.54 -0.18 6.11
C TYR A 97 -3.52 0.43 7.06
N LEU A 98 -3.33 -0.19 8.23
CA LEU A 98 -2.41 0.31 9.25
C LEU A 98 -0.95 0.33 8.76
N ALA A 99 -0.51 -0.75 8.11
CA ALA A 99 0.85 -0.86 7.61
C ALA A 99 1.15 0.14 6.48
N VAL A 100 0.21 0.38 5.55
CA VAL A 100 0.40 1.37 4.47
C VAL A 100 0.45 2.79 5.03
N PHE A 101 -0.40 3.16 6.00
CA PHE A 101 -0.32 4.47 6.64
C PHE A 101 0.97 4.64 7.44
N ALA A 102 1.40 3.62 8.20
CA ALA A 102 2.67 3.65 8.92
C ALA A 102 3.87 3.74 7.96
N MET A 103 3.81 3.05 6.82
CA MET A 103 4.80 3.14 5.75
C MET A 103 4.89 4.57 5.19
N ALA A 104 3.76 5.18 4.85
CA ALA A 104 3.72 6.54 4.32
C ALA A 104 4.26 7.55 5.36
N ALA A 105 3.80 7.46 6.61
CA ALA A 105 4.24 8.34 7.69
C ALA A 105 5.75 8.22 7.97
N SER A 106 6.27 6.98 8.04
CA SER A 106 7.71 6.75 8.25
C SER A 106 8.55 7.21 7.07
N GLY A 107 8.04 7.12 5.83
CA GLY A 107 8.69 7.65 4.64
C GLY A 107 8.79 9.18 4.68
N VAL A 108 7.70 9.86 5.02
CA VAL A 108 7.69 11.32 5.20
C VAL A 108 8.64 11.75 6.31
N ALA A 109 8.59 11.08 7.47
CA ALA A 109 9.47 11.37 8.60
C ALA A 109 10.96 11.18 8.23
N THR A 110 11.30 10.11 7.48
CA THR A 110 12.66 9.91 6.96
C THR A 110 13.08 11.05 6.03
N ALA A 111 12.21 11.43 5.10
CA ALA A 111 12.49 12.48 4.14
C ALA A 111 12.75 13.82 4.83
N ILE A 112 11.94 14.19 5.82
CA ILE A 112 12.10 15.43 6.59
C ILE A 112 13.40 15.41 7.38
N GLN A 113 13.68 14.34 8.14
CA GLN A 113 14.87 14.23 8.97
C GLN A 113 16.17 14.23 8.15
N ALA A 114 16.13 13.70 6.93
CA ALA A 114 17.27 13.66 6.01
C ALA A 114 17.38 14.90 5.11
N GLY A 115 16.51 15.91 5.23
CA GLY A 115 16.54 17.12 4.40
C GLY A 115 16.22 16.86 2.92
N LEU A 116 15.63 15.70 2.59
CA LEU A 116 15.38 15.28 1.20
C LEU A 116 14.49 16.22 0.39
N PRO A 117 13.47 16.90 0.96
CA PRO A 117 12.67 17.85 0.18
C PRO A 117 13.51 18.95 -0.45
N GLN A 118 14.44 19.54 0.31
CA GLN A 118 15.33 20.60 -0.16
C GLN A 118 16.30 20.11 -1.23
N ILE A 119 16.81 18.89 -1.07
CA ILE A 119 17.76 18.28 -2.02
C ILE A 119 17.03 17.85 -3.30
N ALA A 120 15.90 17.13 -3.15
CA ALA A 120 15.26 16.49 -4.28
C ALA A 120 14.33 17.40 -5.09
N PHE A 121 13.69 18.41 -4.46
CA PHE A 121 12.67 19.24 -5.11
C PHE A 121 13.05 20.71 -5.23
N PHE A 122 13.82 21.24 -4.28
CA PHE A 122 14.12 22.67 -4.23
C PHE A 122 15.56 23.04 -4.64
N GLY A 123 16.33 22.04 -5.12
CA GLY A 123 17.63 22.29 -5.74
C GLY A 123 18.67 22.92 -4.80
N SER A 124 18.71 22.52 -3.52
CA SER A 124 19.65 23.07 -2.53
C SER A 124 21.13 22.90 -2.91
N GLY A 125 21.45 21.98 -3.82
CA GLY A 125 22.82 21.60 -4.16
C GLY A 125 23.56 20.83 -3.06
N ALA A 126 22.92 20.59 -1.91
CA ALA A 126 23.52 19.82 -0.83
C ALA A 126 23.63 18.34 -1.21
N PRO A 127 24.73 17.66 -0.82
CA PRO A 127 24.87 16.23 -1.03
C PRO A 127 23.88 15.44 -0.20
N LEU A 128 23.53 14.23 -0.66
CA LEU A 128 22.80 13.29 0.17
C LEU A 128 23.64 12.88 1.39
N PRO A 129 23.01 12.60 2.55
CA PRO A 129 23.69 11.96 3.67
C PRO A 129 24.37 10.66 3.22
N GLU A 130 25.53 10.34 3.79
CA GLU A 130 26.24 9.09 3.47
C GLU A 130 25.37 7.85 3.72
N SER A 131 24.55 7.91 4.77
CA SER A 131 23.65 6.81 5.14
C SER A 131 22.39 7.35 5.82
N PHE A 132 21.25 6.67 5.61
CA PHE A 132 20.00 6.89 6.34
C PHE A 132 19.80 5.87 7.48
N ALA A 133 20.76 4.96 7.71
CA ALA A 133 20.58 3.82 8.62
C ALA A 133 20.40 4.23 10.10
N HIS A 134 20.92 5.40 10.49
CA HIS A 134 20.80 5.95 11.84
C HIS A 134 19.41 6.54 12.14
N LEU A 135 18.58 6.72 11.12
CA LEU A 135 17.24 7.31 11.27
C LEU A 135 16.21 6.23 11.65
N LEU A 136 15.62 6.37 12.82
CA LEU A 136 14.57 5.44 13.29
C LEU A 136 13.40 5.30 12.28
N PRO A 137 12.86 6.39 11.68
CA PRO A 137 11.79 6.26 10.68
C PRO A 137 12.22 5.44 9.46
N ARG A 138 13.50 5.48 9.07
CA ARG A 138 14.03 4.66 7.96
C ARG A 138 14.00 3.16 8.31
N ALA A 139 14.32 2.80 9.56
CA ALA A 139 14.22 1.42 10.02
C ALA A 139 12.75 0.95 10.03
N VAL A 140 11.85 1.76 10.58
CA VAL A 140 10.40 1.49 10.58
C VAL A 140 9.89 1.29 9.15
N HIS A 141 10.27 2.18 8.22
CA HIS A 141 9.90 2.09 6.80
C HIS A 141 10.33 0.76 6.19
N GLY A 142 11.54 0.31 6.49
CA GLY A 142 12.06 -0.99 6.02
C GLY A 142 11.30 -2.19 6.59
N TRP A 143 10.89 -2.14 7.87
CA TRP A 143 10.06 -3.19 8.47
C TRP A 143 8.65 -3.19 7.92
N MET A 144 8.05 -2.02 7.69
CA MET A 144 6.72 -1.92 7.07
C MET A 144 6.72 -2.47 5.64
N ALA A 145 7.78 -2.29 4.86
CA ALA A 145 7.90 -2.89 3.53
C ALA A 145 7.79 -4.41 3.56
N LYS A 146 8.51 -5.06 4.49
CA LYS A 146 8.44 -6.52 4.68
C LYS A 146 7.07 -6.98 5.16
N LEU A 147 6.49 -6.25 6.11
CA LEU A 147 5.15 -6.54 6.65
C LEU A 147 4.08 -6.42 5.55
N ILE A 148 4.12 -5.36 4.75
CA ILE A 148 3.18 -5.16 3.64
C ILE A 148 3.33 -6.27 2.62
N ALA A 149 4.55 -6.67 2.25
CA ALA A 149 4.77 -7.78 1.33
C ALA A 149 4.14 -9.09 1.85
N ALA A 150 4.33 -9.40 3.13
CA ALA A 150 3.72 -10.58 3.77
C ALA A 150 2.19 -10.49 3.80
N LEU A 151 1.63 -9.33 4.18
CA LEU A 151 0.17 -9.14 4.21
C LEU A 151 -0.46 -9.18 2.81
N VAL A 152 0.22 -8.63 1.79
CA VAL A 152 -0.23 -8.74 0.39
C VAL A 152 -0.23 -10.19 -0.07
N ALA A 153 0.81 -10.97 0.24
CA ALA A 153 0.86 -12.39 -0.07
C ALA A 153 -0.32 -13.15 0.59
N LEU A 154 -0.57 -12.93 1.88
CA LEU A 154 -1.71 -13.52 2.59
C LEU A 154 -3.06 -13.09 1.99
N HIS A 155 -3.19 -11.82 1.62
CA HIS A 155 -4.40 -11.29 0.98
C HIS A 155 -4.66 -11.96 -0.37
N VAL A 156 -3.64 -12.12 -1.21
CA VAL A 156 -3.75 -12.80 -2.51
C VAL A 156 -4.07 -14.27 -2.32
N ILE A 157 -3.39 -14.97 -1.40
CA ILE A 157 -3.68 -16.38 -1.08
C ILE A 157 -5.13 -16.54 -0.63
N GLY A 158 -5.62 -15.65 0.25
CA GLY A 158 -7.02 -15.66 0.69
C GLY A 158 -7.99 -15.46 -0.48
N ALA A 159 -7.71 -14.52 -1.39
CA ALA A 159 -8.53 -14.29 -2.58
C ALA A 159 -8.56 -15.50 -3.51
N LEU A 160 -7.41 -16.16 -3.73
CA LEU A 160 -7.30 -17.38 -4.53
C LEU A 160 -8.03 -18.57 -3.87
N TYR A 161 -7.92 -18.69 -2.54
CA TYR A 161 -8.67 -19.71 -1.77
C TYR A 161 -10.17 -19.54 -1.94
N HIS A 162 -10.71 -18.32 -1.84
CA HIS A 162 -12.11 -18.05 -2.12
C HIS A 162 -12.50 -18.37 -3.57
N GLN A 163 -11.65 -17.98 -4.53
CA GLN A 163 -11.93 -18.16 -5.95
C GLN A 163 -11.93 -19.64 -6.37
N PHE A 164 -10.91 -20.42 -5.96
CA PHE A 164 -10.68 -21.78 -6.46
C PHE A 164 -11.06 -22.86 -5.45
N GLY A 165 -10.84 -22.63 -4.15
CA GLY A 165 -11.17 -23.56 -3.07
C GLY A 165 -12.66 -23.49 -2.70
N ARG A 166 -13.13 -22.31 -2.31
CA ARG A 166 -14.52 -22.06 -1.91
C ARG A 166 -15.47 -21.91 -3.11
N LYS A 167 -14.95 -21.47 -4.25
CA LYS A 167 -15.72 -21.23 -5.50
C LYS A 167 -16.88 -20.24 -5.33
N ASP A 168 -16.76 -19.32 -4.36
CA ASP A 168 -17.80 -18.33 -4.00
C ASP A 168 -17.71 -17.03 -4.83
N ARG A 169 -16.80 -16.99 -5.81
CA ARG A 169 -16.59 -15.88 -6.74
C ARG A 169 -16.31 -14.54 -6.04
N LEU A 170 -15.65 -14.55 -4.88
CA LEU A 170 -15.33 -13.34 -4.11
C LEU A 170 -14.64 -12.27 -4.96
N MET A 171 -13.73 -12.65 -5.87
CA MET A 171 -13.02 -11.72 -6.76
C MET A 171 -13.99 -10.94 -7.66
N SER A 172 -15.14 -11.52 -8.06
CA SER A 172 -16.13 -10.83 -8.87
C SER A 172 -16.74 -9.61 -8.17
N ARG A 173 -16.72 -9.56 -6.82
CA ARG A 173 -17.19 -8.42 -6.03
C ARG A 173 -16.27 -7.21 -6.13
N MET A 174 -14.97 -7.46 -6.42
CA MET A 174 -13.92 -6.46 -6.66
C MET A 174 -13.66 -6.26 -8.16
N TRP A 175 -14.67 -6.47 -8.99
CA TRP A 175 -14.66 -6.21 -10.42
C TRP A 175 -15.81 -5.30 -10.83
N PHE A 176 -15.66 -4.61 -11.96
CA PHE A 176 -16.70 -3.72 -12.49
C PHE A 176 -17.92 -4.52 -12.97
N GLY A 177 -19.11 -3.96 -12.81
CA GLY A 177 -20.38 -4.57 -13.23
C GLY A 177 -21.57 -4.12 -12.39
N PRO A 178 -22.78 -4.62 -12.69
CA PRO A 178 -24.02 -4.30 -11.96
C PRO A 178 -23.88 -4.60 -10.46
N ARG A 179 -24.52 -3.75 -9.64
CA ARG A 179 -24.54 -3.85 -8.16
C ARG A 179 -25.85 -4.43 -7.65
#